data_40e2377e603ba5b6ccf97093f328dc33
#
_entry.id   40e2377e603ba5b6ccf97093f328dc33
#
_cell.length_a   1.000
_cell.length_b   1.000
_cell.length_c   1.000
_cell.angle_alpha   90.00
_cell.angle_beta   90.00
_cell.angle_gamma   90.00
#
_symmetry.space_group_name_H-M   'P 1'
#
loop_
_entity.id
_entity.type
_entity.pdbx_description
1 polymer ?
#
loop_
_entity_poly.entity_id
_entity_poly.type
_entity_poly.pdbx_seq_one_letter_code
_entity_poly.pdbx_strand_id
1 'polypeptide(L)'
;CREITTVLTQTNMPDFKMNIINLNYTTMTNYDSSYQKVNVIYNKANIKNTLGEVLEQNNKSQIRIAETEKYPHVTFFFSGGREKEFVGEKRLMVNSPKVATYDLQPEMSAPEVTETIVAELEKGETDFVCLNFANPDMVGHTGDYNAIKKAVETVDNCTKKVVEAGLKNDYAFVIIADHGNADFAINADGTPNTAHSTNMVPCFALNTGFNNIQNGKLGDIAPTI
;
A
#
# COMPACT_ATOMS: atom_id res chain seq x y z
N CYS A 1 -13.27 -9.62 -7.37
CA CYS A 1 -14.20 -9.20 -8.45
C CYS A 1 -13.65 -9.53 -9.84
N ARG A 2 -12.37 -9.26 -10.17
CA ARG A 2 -11.77 -9.59 -11.48
C ARG A 2 -11.93 -11.06 -11.84
N GLU A 3 -11.50 -11.97 -10.99
CA GLU A 3 -11.55 -13.43 -11.22
C GLU A 3 -12.98 -13.92 -11.52
N ILE A 4 -13.95 -13.51 -10.71
CA ILE A 4 -15.37 -13.89 -10.92
C ILE A 4 -15.86 -13.37 -12.27
N THR A 5 -15.55 -12.09 -12.62
CA THR A 5 -15.94 -11.54 -13.91
C THR A 5 -15.29 -12.32 -15.06
N THR A 6 -14.01 -12.64 -14.95
CA THR A 6 -13.28 -13.43 -15.98
C THR A 6 -13.93 -14.77 -16.21
N VAL A 7 -14.20 -15.53 -15.13
CA VAL A 7 -14.76 -16.89 -15.22
C VAL A 7 -16.19 -16.89 -15.77
N LEU A 8 -16.99 -15.92 -15.36
CA LEU A 8 -18.39 -15.86 -15.78
C LEU A 8 -18.56 -15.32 -17.22
N THR A 9 -17.69 -14.43 -17.68
CA THR A 9 -17.97 -13.63 -18.89
C THR A 9 -16.87 -13.64 -19.94
N GLN A 10 -15.61 -14.01 -19.62
CA GLN A 10 -14.48 -13.82 -20.53
C GLN A 10 -13.78 -15.11 -20.97
N THR A 11 -13.65 -16.10 -20.08
CA THR A 11 -12.79 -17.27 -20.33
C THR A 11 -13.46 -18.57 -19.93
N ASN A 12 -13.49 -19.55 -20.84
CA ASN A 12 -13.87 -20.91 -20.53
C ASN A 12 -12.74 -21.61 -19.76
N MET A 13 -13.08 -22.36 -18.72
CA MET A 13 -12.14 -23.15 -17.93
C MET A 13 -12.56 -24.62 -17.94
N PRO A 14 -12.25 -25.39 -18.99
CA PRO A 14 -12.72 -26.77 -19.18
C PRO A 14 -12.24 -27.71 -18.08
N ASP A 15 -11.04 -27.50 -17.54
CA ASP A 15 -10.49 -28.30 -16.43
C ASP A 15 -11.34 -28.20 -15.14
N PHE A 16 -12.06 -27.11 -14.98
CA PHE A 16 -12.99 -26.87 -13.88
C PHE A 16 -14.45 -27.05 -14.29
N LYS A 17 -14.72 -27.50 -15.52
CA LYS A 17 -16.08 -27.63 -16.10
C LYS A 17 -16.86 -26.31 -16.09
N MET A 18 -16.17 -25.19 -16.22
CA MET A 18 -16.76 -23.85 -16.23
C MET A 18 -16.77 -23.27 -17.65
N ASN A 19 -17.93 -22.76 -18.05
CA ASN A 19 -18.12 -22.11 -19.35
C ASN A 19 -18.61 -20.67 -19.15
N ILE A 20 -18.28 -19.80 -20.09
CA ILE A 20 -18.84 -18.46 -20.17
C ILE A 20 -20.37 -18.53 -20.22
N ILE A 21 -21.02 -17.71 -19.44
CA ILE A 21 -22.47 -17.58 -19.39
C ILE A 21 -22.88 -16.31 -20.14
N ASN A 22 -23.90 -16.42 -20.98
CA ASN A 22 -24.45 -15.23 -21.67
C ASN A 22 -25.30 -14.42 -20.68
N LEU A 23 -24.66 -13.42 -20.03
CA LEU A 23 -25.24 -12.60 -18.99
C LEU A 23 -25.35 -11.13 -19.45
N ASN A 24 -26.36 -10.45 -18.95
CA ASN A 24 -26.32 -9.00 -18.88
C ASN A 24 -25.53 -8.59 -17.61
N TYR A 25 -24.20 -8.62 -17.74
CA TYR A 25 -23.29 -8.48 -16.60
C TYR A 25 -22.92 -7.02 -16.38
N THR A 26 -23.08 -6.56 -15.16
CA THR A 26 -22.82 -5.18 -14.78
C THR A 26 -21.87 -5.13 -13.58
N THR A 27 -20.82 -4.31 -13.68
CA THR A 27 -19.84 -4.08 -12.61
C THR A 27 -19.95 -2.66 -12.09
N MET A 28 -19.57 -2.45 -10.84
CA MET A 28 -19.58 -1.12 -10.22
C MET A 28 -18.61 -0.18 -10.92
N THR A 29 -17.43 -0.67 -11.28
CA THR A 29 -16.39 0.08 -11.98
C THR A 29 -15.71 -0.79 -13.01
N ASN A 30 -14.93 -0.20 -13.90
CA ASN A 30 -14.10 -0.96 -14.84
C ASN A 30 -12.98 -1.70 -14.08
N TYR A 31 -13.07 -3.05 -14.06
CA TYR A 31 -12.09 -3.91 -13.40
C TYR A 31 -10.90 -4.25 -14.30
N ASP A 32 -11.13 -4.29 -15.61
CA ASP A 32 -10.11 -4.58 -16.62
C ASP A 32 -10.57 -4.02 -17.96
N SER A 33 -9.70 -3.27 -18.64
CA SER A 33 -10.00 -2.64 -19.93
C SER A 33 -10.15 -3.64 -21.08
N SER A 34 -9.67 -4.87 -20.90
CA SER A 34 -9.80 -5.94 -21.89
C SER A 34 -11.16 -6.65 -21.89
N TYR A 35 -11.96 -6.48 -20.81
CA TYR A 35 -13.24 -7.15 -20.68
C TYR A 35 -14.24 -6.68 -21.71
N GLN A 36 -14.91 -7.65 -22.35
CA GLN A 36 -15.92 -7.41 -23.35
C GLN A 36 -17.32 -7.75 -22.83
N LYS A 37 -18.33 -7.02 -23.34
CA LYS A 37 -19.74 -7.23 -22.97
C LYS A 37 -20.03 -7.10 -21.47
N VAL A 38 -19.25 -6.27 -20.78
CA VAL A 38 -19.46 -5.92 -19.39
C VAL A 38 -19.95 -4.47 -19.32
N ASN A 39 -21.10 -4.26 -18.71
CA ASN A 39 -21.60 -2.92 -18.43
C ASN A 39 -20.90 -2.36 -17.18
N VAL A 40 -20.58 -1.08 -17.19
CA VAL A 40 -19.92 -0.40 -16.09
C VAL A 40 -20.81 0.75 -15.60
N ILE A 41 -21.13 0.79 -14.29
CA ILE A 41 -21.94 1.85 -13.71
C ILE A 41 -21.12 3.13 -13.57
N TYR A 42 -19.93 3.03 -12.96
CA TYR A 42 -19.05 4.16 -12.72
C TYR A 42 -17.76 4.00 -13.51
N ASN A 43 -17.60 4.76 -14.57
CA ASN A 43 -16.32 4.81 -15.26
C ASN A 43 -15.30 5.53 -14.39
N LYS A 44 -14.19 4.85 -14.12
CA LYS A 44 -13.07 5.40 -13.38
C LYS A 44 -12.33 6.37 -14.30
N ALA A 45 -12.39 7.66 -14.01
CA ALA A 45 -11.47 8.61 -14.61
C ALA A 45 -10.09 8.40 -13.97
N ASN A 46 -9.04 8.26 -14.76
CA ASN A 46 -7.68 8.29 -14.24
C ASN A 46 -7.43 9.65 -13.57
N ILE A 47 -6.94 9.60 -12.35
CA ILE A 47 -6.54 10.80 -11.62
C ILE A 47 -5.29 11.35 -12.32
N LYS A 48 -5.32 12.64 -12.65
CA LYS A 48 -4.18 13.36 -13.22
C LYS A 48 -3.41 14.09 -12.13
N ASN A 49 -2.17 14.43 -12.42
CA ASN A 49 -1.26 15.11 -11.50
C ASN A 49 -1.07 14.33 -10.19
N THR A 50 -0.98 13.01 -10.29
CA THR A 50 -0.53 12.20 -9.16
C THR A 50 0.93 12.52 -8.84
N LEU A 51 1.36 12.28 -7.60
CA LEU A 51 2.75 12.57 -7.21
C LEU A 51 3.75 11.86 -8.15
N GLY A 52 3.49 10.60 -8.52
CA GLY A 52 4.33 9.87 -9.49
C GLY A 52 4.40 10.53 -10.86
N GLU A 53 3.31 11.12 -11.35
CA GLU A 53 3.28 11.85 -12.62
C GLU A 53 4.06 13.18 -12.52
N VAL A 54 3.93 13.89 -11.41
CA VAL A 54 4.68 15.13 -11.17
C VAL A 54 6.18 14.84 -11.08
N LEU A 55 6.59 13.77 -10.41
CA LEU A 55 8.00 13.35 -10.36
C LEU A 55 8.53 13.00 -11.76
N GLU A 56 7.79 12.24 -12.58
CA GLU A 56 8.14 11.94 -13.98
C GLU A 56 8.34 13.22 -14.80
N GLN A 57 7.40 14.17 -14.71
CA GLN A 57 7.45 15.44 -15.44
C GLN A 57 8.66 16.31 -15.05
N ASN A 58 9.17 16.15 -13.83
CA ASN A 58 10.36 16.85 -13.33
C ASN A 58 11.65 16.02 -13.44
N ASN A 59 11.62 14.90 -14.18
CA ASN A 59 12.75 13.98 -14.36
C ASN A 59 13.33 13.46 -13.03
N LYS A 60 12.45 13.24 -12.02
CA LYS A 60 12.82 12.71 -10.71
C LYS A 60 12.72 11.21 -10.67
N SER A 61 13.73 10.56 -10.10
CA SER A 61 13.72 9.12 -9.83
C SER A 61 12.83 8.79 -8.64
N GLN A 62 12.15 7.63 -8.71
CA GLN A 62 11.23 7.22 -7.66
C GLN A 62 11.26 5.71 -7.43
N ILE A 63 11.18 5.29 -6.16
CA ILE A 63 11.05 3.88 -5.76
C ILE A 63 9.69 3.66 -5.12
N ARG A 64 9.05 2.54 -5.47
CA ARG A 64 7.86 1.98 -4.83
C ARG A 64 8.26 0.66 -4.19
N ILE A 65 8.03 0.52 -2.89
CA ILE A 65 8.41 -0.69 -2.18
C ILE A 65 7.36 -1.10 -1.15
N ALA A 66 6.97 -2.36 -1.21
CA ALA A 66 6.12 -3.02 -0.22
C ALA A 66 6.26 -4.54 -0.34
N GLU A 67 5.75 -5.25 0.65
CA GLU A 67 5.52 -6.69 0.49
C GLU A 67 4.22 -6.98 -0.29
N THR A 68 4.04 -8.22 -0.76
CA THR A 68 2.99 -8.64 -1.73
C THR A 68 1.60 -8.09 -1.39
N GLU A 69 1.19 -8.15 -0.12
CA GLU A 69 -0.15 -7.75 0.33
C GLU A 69 -0.45 -6.26 0.11
N LYS A 70 0.57 -5.42 0.19
CA LYS A 70 0.43 -3.96 0.06
C LYS A 70 1.12 -3.39 -1.18
N TYR A 71 1.67 -4.24 -2.04
CA TYR A 71 2.30 -3.79 -3.28
C TYR A 71 1.36 -3.00 -4.21
N PRO A 72 0.09 -3.40 -4.41
CA PRO A 72 -0.86 -2.59 -5.18
C PRO A 72 -1.12 -1.20 -4.57
N HIS A 73 -0.99 -1.05 -3.25
CA HIS A 73 -1.22 0.23 -2.57
C HIS A 73 -0.16 1.27 -2.93
N VAL A 74 1.12 0.87 -3.00
CA VAL A 74 2.22 1.77 -3.38
C VAL A 74 2.41 1.89 -4.90
N THR A 75 1.76 1.05 -5.70
CA THR A 75 1.85 1.08 -7.17
C THR A 75 0.54 1.53 -7.81
N PHE A 76 -0.37 0.63 -8.10
CA PHE A 76 -1.61 0.90 -8.82
C PHE A 76 -2.47 1.99 -8.16
N PHE A 77 -2.75 1.86 -6.86
CA PHE A 77 -3.60 2.83 -6.15
C PHE A 77 -2.91 4.18 -5.96
N PHE A 78 -1.66 4.18 -5.56
CA PHE A 78 -0.87 5.41 -5.42
C PHE A 78 -0.69 6.17 -6.74
N SER A 79 -0.65 5.44 -7.86
CA SER A 79 -0.55 5.99 -9.21
C SER A 79 -1.91 6.36 -9.83
N GLY A 80 -2.97 6.45 -9.01
CA GLY A 80 -4.30 6.85 -9.47
C GLY A 80 -5.00 5.87 -10.40
N GLY A 81 -4.60 4.58 -10.37
CA GLY A 81 -5.13 3.51 -11.21
C GLY A 81 -4.31 3.24 -12.47
N ARG A 82 -3.11 3.80 -12.58
CA ARG A 82 -2.17 3.52 -13.66
C ARG A 82 -1.36 2.25 -13.34
N GLU A 83 -1.41 1.27 -14.23
CA GLU A 83 -0.62 0.01 -14.12
C GLU A 83 0.84 0.22 -14.57
N LYS A 84 1.04 0.99 -15.65
CA LYS A 84 2.36 1.21 -16.23
C LYS A 84 3.21 2.09 -15.34
N GLU A 85 4.45 1.69 -15.14
CA GLU A 85 5.47 2.47 -14.44
C GLU A 85 5.66 3.86 -15.07
N PHE A 86 6.00 4.83 -14.25
CA PHE A 86 6.47 6.14 -14.68
C PHE A 86 7.92 6.05 -15.16
N VAL A 87 8.34 6.96 -16.01
CA VAL A 87 9.77 7.08 -16.35
C VAL A 87 10.55 7.44 -15.07
N GLY A 88 11.61 6.71 -14.78
CA GLY A 88 12.37 6.85 -13.54
C GLY A 88 11.77 6.13 -12.32
N GLU A 89 10.67 5.39 -12.48
CA GLU A 89 10.09 4.56 -11.43
C GLU A 89 10.75 3.18 -11.38
N LYS A 90 11.17 2.79 -10.18
CA LYS A 90 11.64 1.44 -9.85
C LYS A 90 10.68 0.82 -8.85
N ARG A 91 10.25 -0.40 -9.11
CA ARG A 91 9.35 -1.17 -8.23
C ARG A 91 10.11 -2.30 -7.57
N LEU A 92 10.04 -2.35 -6.24
CA LEU A 92 10.63 -3.39 -5.42
C LEU A 92 9.52 -4.11 -4.67
N MET A 93 9.39 -5.41 -4.88
CA MET A 93 8.40 -6.23 -4.19
C MET A 93 9.11 -7.30 -3.39
N VAL A 94 8.76 -7.40 -2.12
CA VAL A 94 9.17 -8.48 -1.23
C VAL A 94 7.99 -9.43 -1.06
N ASN A 95 8.25 -10.74 -1.09
CA ASN A 95 7.17 -11.69 -0.93
C ASN A 95 6.67 -11.71 0.51
N SER A 96 5.36 -11.62 0.72
CA SER A 96 4.76 -11.85 2.03
C SER A 96 4.93 -13.30 2.47
N PRO A 97 5.01 -13.60 3.78
CA PRO A 97 5.17 -14.95 4.27
C PRO A 97 3.96 -15.82 3.93
N LYS A 98 4.21 -17.08 3.59
CA LYS A 98 3.18 -18.06 3.25
C LYS A 98 2.64 -18.73 4.51
N VAL A 99 1.87 -18.00 5.30
CA VAL A 99 1.20 -18.49 6.52
C VAL A 99 -0.32 -18.43 6.33
N ALA A 100 -1.05 -19.20 7.15
CA ALA A 100 -2.51 -19.22 7.07
C ALA A 100 -3.13 -17.88 7.47
N THR A 101 -2.60 -17.29 8.54
CA THR A 101 -2.97 -15.97 9.07
C THR A 101 -1.73 -15.28 9.60
N TYR A 102 -1.68 -13.94 9.57
CA TYR A 102 -0.46 -13.19 9.88
C TYR A 102 -0.17 -13.04 11.39
N ASP A 103 -1.08 -13.45 12.26
CA ASP A 103 -0.79 -13.63 13.70
C ASP A 103 0.26 -14.72 13.96
N LEU A 104 0.39 -15.68 13.05
CA LEU A 104 1.41 -16.73 13.12
C LEU A 104 2.83 -16.23 12.79
N GLN A 105 2.94 -15.10 12.10
CA GLN A 105 4.21 -14.44 11.77
C GLN A 105 4.00 -12.92 11.72
N PRO A 106 3.88 -12.24 12.88
CA PRO A 106 3.54 -10.81 12.95
C PRO A 106 4.60 -9.88 12.35
N GLU A 107 5.85 -10.33 12.29
CA GLU A 107 6.94 -9.60 11.63
C GLU A 107 6.71 -9.50 10.12
N MET A 108 5.92 -10.41 9.54
CA MET A 108 5.69 -10.51 8.11
C MET A 108 7.02 -10.40 7.34
N SER A 109 7.11 -9.56 6.33
CA SER A 109 8.34 -9.32 5.58
C SER A 109 8.94 -7.92 5.84
N ALA A 110 8.52 -7.23 6.90
CA ALA A 110 9.04 -5.91 7.22
C ALA A 110 10.58 -5.85 7.39
N PRO A 111 11.26 -6.86 8.00
CA PRO A 111 12.72 -6.87 8.04
C PRO A 111 13.38 -6.89 6.66
N GLU A 112 12.91 -7.73 5.73
CA GLU A 112 13.44 -7.85 4.37
C GLU A 112 13.13 -6.59 3.53
N VAL A 113 11.94 -6.02 3.67
CA VAL A 113 11.58 -4.72 3.08
C VAL A 113 12.54 -3.64 3.57
N THR A 114 12.86 -3.64 4.86
CA THR A 114 13.80 -2.70 5.47
C THR A 114 15.20 -2.83 4.89
N GLU A 115 15.75 -4.04 4.84
CA GLU A 115 17.08 -4.29 4.27
C GLU A 115 17.16 -3.85 2.81
N THR A 116 16.12 -4.16 2.04
CA THR A 116 16.02 -3.79 0.63
C THR A 116 16.04 -2.28 0.43
N ILE A 117 15.24 -1.54 1.19
CA ILE A 117 15.17 -0.08 1.02
C ILE A 117 16.37 0.64 1.62
N VAL A 118 16.93 0.17 2.72
CA VAL A 118 18.15 0.73 3.30
C VAL A 118 19.29 0.68 2.29
N ALA A 119 19.47 -0.45 1.58
CA ALA A 119 20.47 -0.58 0.54
C ALA A 119 20.27 0.40 -0.64
N GLU A 120 19.05 0.79 -0.95
CA GLU A 120 18.77 1.83 -1.96
C GLU A 120 19.03 3.24 -1.42
N LEU A 121 18.60 3.53 -0.19
CA LEU A 121 18.83 4.83 0.45
C LEU A 121 20.33 5.13 0.64
N GLU A 122 21.13 4.11 0.96
CA GLU A 122 22.59 4.26 1.12
C GLU A 122 23.32 4.62 -0.17
N LYS A 123 22.72 4.38 -1.34
CA LYS A 123 23.28 4.85 -2.63
C LYS A 123 23.12 6.36 -2.83
N GLY A 124 22.10 6.98 -2.23
CA GLY A 124 21.82 8.41 -2.36
C GLY A 124 21.39 8.85 -3.77
N GLU A 125 20.90 7.94 -4.60
CA GLU A 125 20.62 8.17 -6.03
C GLU A 125 19.14 8.40 -6.32
N THR A 126 18.24 8.16 -5.35
CA THR A 126 16.79 8.20 -5.56
C THR A 126 16.22 9.48 -4.98
N ASP A 127 15.45 10.22 -5.77
CA ASP A 127 14.81 11.47 -5.33
C ASP A 127 13.59 11.22 -4.41
N PHE A 128 12.81 10.16 -4.65
CA PHE A 128 11.57 9.87 -3.90
C PHE A 128 11.40 8.39 -3.62
N VAL A 129 10.98 8.05 -2.41
CA VAL A 129 10.63 6.69 -2.01
C VAL A 129 9.23 6.66 -1.41
N CYS A 130 8.37 5.76 -1.92
CA CYS A 130 7.11 5.39 -1.30
C CYS A 130 7.22 3.96 -0.77
N LEU A 131 7.29 3.83 0.55
CA LEU A 131 7.40 2.57 1.27
C LEU A 131 6.13 2.31 2.07
N ASN A 132 5.65 1.07 2.09
CA ASN A 132 4.58 0.63 2.96
C ASN A 132 5.02 -0.58 3.78
N PHE A 133 4.74 -0.54 5.09
CA PHE A 133 4.78 -1.69 5.99
C PHE A 133 3.36 -2.19 6.23
N ALA A 134 3.11 -3.44 5.87
CA ALA A 134 1.78 -4.05 5.89
C ALA A 134 1.31 -4.48 7.28
N ASN A 135 2.25 -4.68 8.21
CA ASN A 135 2.04 -5.42 9.45
C ASN A 135 0.90 -4.89 10.34
N PRO A 136 0.81 -3.59 10.68
CA PRO A 136 -0.22 -3.13 11.62
C PRO A 136 -1.63 -3.39 11.09
N ASP A 137 -1.84 -3.27 9.80
CA ASP A 137 -3.12 -3.54 9.16
C ASP A 137 -3.40 -5.04 9.03
N MET A 138 -2.50 -5.78 8.39
CA MET A 138 -2.70 -7.20 8.09
C MET A 138 -2.82 -8.06 9.35
N VAL A 139 -1.98 -7.81 10.35
CA VAL A 139 -2.06 -8.49 11.65
C VAL A 139 -3.24 -7.97 12.47
N GLY A 140 -3.57 -6.67 12.36
CA GLY A 140 -4.74 -6.07 12.99
C GLY A 140 -6.04 -6.80 12.65
N HIS A 141 -6.20 -7.21 11.41
CA HIS A 141 -7.36 -7.98 10.94
C HIS A 141 -7.51 -9.37 11.59
N THR A 142 -6.48 -9.92 12.22
CA THR A 142 -6.55 -11.22 12.91
C THR A 142 -7.23 -11.13 14.28
N GLY A 143 -7.17 -9.96 14.93
CA GLY A 143 -7.71 -9.72 16.27
C GLY A 143 -6.88 -10.32 17.40
N ASP A 144 -5.69 -10.89 17.14
CA ASP A 144 -4.76 -11.32 18.19
C ASP A 144 -3.95 -10.14 18.72
N TYR A 145 -4.27 -9.71 19.92
CA TYR A 145 -3.64 -8.52 20.53
C TYR A 145 -2.11 -8.63 20.68
N ASN A 146 -1.62 -9.83 21.04
CA ASN A 146 -0.17 -10.02 21.23
C ASN A 146 0.57 -9.98 19.88
N ALA A 147 -0.03 -10.56 18.87
CA ALA A 147 0.49 -10.49 17.51
C ALA A 147 0.47 -9.06 16.96
N ILE A 148 -0.61 -8.31 17.20
CA ILE A 148 -0.73 -6.88 16.83
C ILE A 148 0.37 -6.05 17.51
N LYS A 149 0.58 -6.24 18.81
CA LYS A 149 1.65 -5.57 19.55
C LYS A 149 3.02 -5.86 18.94
N LYS A 150 3.30 -7.13 18.64
CA LYS A 150 4.56 -7.56 18.03
C LYS A 150 4.75 -6.97 16.62
N ALA A 151 3.67 -6.89 15.83
CA ALA A 151 3.68 -6.27 14.53
C ALA A 151 4.06 -4.78 14.59
N VAL A 152 3.45 -4.03 15.53
CA VAL A 152 3.74 -2.60 15.73
C VAL A 152 5.19 -2.40 16.19
N GLU A 153 5.67 -3.18 17.19
CA GLU A 153 7.06 -3.14 17.64
C GLU A 153 8.05 -3.45 16.52
N THR A 154 7.71 -4.36 15.62
CA THR A 154 8.54 -4.70 14.46
C THR A 154 8.62 -3.51 13.50
N VAL A 155 7.48 -2.90 13.15
CA VAL A 155 7.42 -1.75 12.25
C VAL A 155 8.15 -0.54 12.84
N ASP A 156 8.03 -0.28 14.15
CA ASP A 156 8.79 0.78 14.83
C ASP A 156 10.29 0.60 14.65
N ASN A 157 10.81 -0.61 14.93
CA ASN A 157 12.21 -0.93 14.75
C ASN A 157 12.69 -0.86 13.30
N CYS A 158 11.86 -1.29 12.35
CA CYS A 158 12.14 -1.20 10.92
C CYS A 158 12.16 0.25 10.45
N THR A 159 11.17 1.04 10.85
CA THR A 159 11.07 2.48 10.54
C THR A 159 12.29 3.24 11.07
N LYS A 160 12.72 2.94 12.31
CA LYS A 160 13.94 3.53 12.87
C LYS A 160 15.15 3.30 11.97
N LYS A 161 15.39 2.07 11.51
CA LYS A 161 16.52 1.73 10.62
C LYS A 161 16.45 2.48 9.30
N VAL A 162 15.26 2.55 8.68
CA VAL A 162 15.04 3.28 7.42
C VAL A 162 15.32 4.76 7.59
N VAL A 163 14.81 5.37 8.67
CA VAL A 163 15.04 6.79 8.99
C VAL A 163 16.52 7.06 9.23
N GLU A 164 17.18 6.25 10.05
CA GLU A 164 18.62 6.42 10.35
C GLU A 164 19.50 6.30 9.09
N ALA A 165 19.14 5.39 8.16
CA ALA A 165 19.85 5.24 6.90
C ALA A 165 19.62 6.45 5.96
N GLY A 166 18.36 6.88 5.83
CA GLY A 166 18.03 7.99 4.94
C GLY A 166 18.57 9.33 5.45
N LEU A 167 18.53 9.60 6.76
CA LEU A 167 19.10 10.84 7.33
C LEU A 167 20.59 10.98 7.07
N LYS A 168 21.36 9.89 6.97
CA LYS A 168 22.78 9.93 6.59
C LYS A 168 23.02 10.40 5.16
N ASN A 169 22.00 10.28 4.31
CA ASN A 169 22.03 10.69 2.90
C ASN A 169 21.07 11.87 2.63
N ASP A 170 20.78 12.66 3.66
CA ASP A 170 20.00 13.89 3.63
C ASP A 170 18.56 13.74 3.11
N TYR A 171 17.96 12.56 3.28
CA TYR A 171 16.55 12.37 2.97
C TYR A 171 15.64 13.03 4.02
N ALA A 172 14.59 13.68 3.52
CA ALA A 172 13.46 14.10 4.34
C ALA A 172 12.44 12.95 4.46
N PHE A 173 11.71 12.91 5.57
CA PHE A 173 10.70 11.88 5.82
C PHE A 173 9.34 12.48 6.13
N VAL A 174 8.30 11.88 5.54
CA VAL A 174 6.91 12.01 5.97
C VAL A 174 6.42 10.61 6.32
N ILE A 175 6.14 10.37 7.60
CA ILE A 175 5.70 9.07 8.12
C ILE A 175 4.24 9.21 8.51
N ILE A 176 3.39 8.39 7.91
CA ILE A 176 1.93 8.43 8.11
C ILE A 176 1.36 7.00 8.19
N ALA A 177 0.09 6.90 8.57
CA ALA A 177 -0.76 5.75 8.23
C ALA A 177 -1.88 6.21 7.29
N ASP A 178 -2.38 5.30 6.45
CA ASP A 178 -3.49 5.56 5.53
C ASP A 178 -4.86 5.44 6.22
N HIS A 179 -4.94 4.69 7.31
CA HIS A 179 -6.09 4.53 8.21
C HIS A 179 -5.65 3.93 9.54
N GLY A 180 -6.54 3.91 10.51
CA GLY A 180 -6.35 3.19 11.77
C GLY A 180 -6.80 1.74 11.67
N ASN A 181 -6.16 0.85 12.42
CA ASN A 181 -6.50 -0.56 12.62
C ASN A 181 -5.92 -1.03 13.97
N ALA A 182 -4.59 -1.22 14.06
CA ALA A 182 -3.89 -1.68 15.27
C ALA A 182 -4.05 -0.74 16.48
N ASP A 183 -4.39 0.51 16.26
CA ASP A 183 -4.66 1.53 17.30
C ASP A 183 -5.95 1.26 18.07
N PHE A 184 -6.86 0.43 17.54
CA PHE A 184 -8.12 0.05 18.15
C PHE A 184 -8.36 -1.46 18.05
N ALA A 185 -7.54 -2.24 18.76
CA ALA A 185 -7.51 -3.70 18.66
C ALA A 185 -8.58 -4.41 19.51
N ILE A 186 -9.17 -3.73 20.51
CA ILE A 186 -10.14 -4.31 21.46
C ILE A 186 -11.36 -3.40 21.57
N ASN A 187 -12.53 -3.97 21.38
CA ASN A 187 -13.82 -3.31 21.56
C ASN A 187 -14.12 -3.04 23.06
N ALA A 188 -15.07 -2.15 23.34
CA ALA A 188 -15.45 -1.81 24.72
C ALA A 188 -16.01 -3.00 25.53
N ASP A 189 -16.52 -4.03 24.87
CA ASP A 189 -17.00 -5.26 25.47
C ASP A 189 -15.91 -6.32 25.69
N GLY A 190 -14.64 -5.99 25.35
CA GLY A 190 -13.49 -6.87 25.47
C GLY A 190 -13.28 -7.83 24.30
N THR A 191 -14.13 -7.77 23.27
CA THR A 191 -13.94 -8.59 22.07
C THR A 191 -12.88 -8.00 21.14
N PRO A 192 -12.17 -8.80 20.32
CA PRO A 192 -11.25 -8.29 19.30
C PRO A 192 -11.96 -7.39 18.30
N ASN A 193 -11.34 -6.25 17.96
CA ASN A 193 -11.71 -5.49 16.78
C ASN A 193 -10.81 -5.90 15.62
N THR A 194 -11.41 -6.30 14.51
CA THR A 194 -10.70 -6.73 13.28
C THR A 194 -10.96 -5.79 12.10
N ALA A 195 -11.60 -4.65 12.35
CA ALA A 195 -11.95 -3.67 11.35
C ALA A 195 -11.06 -2.42 11.45
N HIS A 196 -11.00 -1.65 10.38
CA HIS A 196 -10.37 -0.34 10.41
C HIS A 196 -11.06 0.59 11.41
N SER A 197 -10.28 1.42 12.09
CA SER A 197 -10.81 2.48 12.95
C SER A 197 -10.96 3.78 12.18
N THR A 198 -11.79 4.68 12.70
CA THR A 198 -11.93 6.04 12.18
C THR A 198 -11.10 7.06 12.97
N ASN A 199 -10.19 6.57 13.80
CA ASN A 199 -9.29 7.42 14.56
C ASN A 199 -8.37 8.23 13.65
N MET A 200 -7.98 9.40 14.10
CA MET A 200 -6.98 10.20 13.41
C MET A 200 -5.63 9.47 13.43
N VAL A 201 -4.98 9.42 12.28
CA VAL A 201 -3.65 8.81 12.14
C VAL A 201 -2.55 9.84 12.40
N PRO A 202 -1.39 9.42 12.95
CA PRO A 202 -0.26 10.33 13.15
C PRO A 202 0.38 10.72 11.83
N CYS A 203 0.99 11.93 11.81
CA CYS A 203 1.84 12.38 10.72
C CYS A 203 3.11 12.99 11.32
N PHE A 204 4.26 12.42 10.97
CA PHE A 204 5.57 12.91 11.40
C PHE A 204 6.35 13.40 10.18
N ALA A 205 7.00 14.56 10.31
CA ALA A 205 7.93 15.07 9.31
C ALA A 205 9.31 15.27 9.94
N LEU A 206 10.32 14.70 9.30
CA LEU A 206 11.71 14.75 9.76
C LEU A 206 12.59 15.26 8.63
N ASN A 207 13.56 16.10 8.97
CA ASN A 207 14.49 16.71 8.02
C ASN A 207 13.82 17.44 6.84
N THR A 208 12.61 17.98 7.04
CA THR A 208 11.81 18.63 5.99
C THR A 208 12.05 20.15 5.89
N GLY A 209 12.76 20.73 6.83
CA GLY A 209 12.88 22.19 6.96
C GLY A 209 11.62 22.89 7.49
N PHE A 210 10.53 22.17 7.74
CA PHE A 210 9.31 22.72 8.34
C PHE A 210 9.42 22.75 9.86
N ASN A 211 9.04 23.88 10.46
CA ASN A 211 9.01 24.02 11.92
C ASN A 211 7.68 23.52 12.54
N ASN A 212 6.61 23.50 11.77
CA ASN A 212 5.28 23.04 12.20
C ASN A 212 4.54 22.36 11.06
N ILE A 213 3.83 21.28 11.37
CA ILE A 213 2.86 20.63 10.50
C ILE A 213 1.48 20.88 11.06
N GLN A 214 0.53 21.28 10.20
CA GLN A 214 -0.87 21.43 10.58
C GLN A 214 -1.61 20.11 10.41
N ASN A 215 -2.67 19.93 11.21
CA ASN A 215 -3.60 18.83 10.97
C ASN A 215 -4.27 18.98 9.60
N GLY A 216 -4.43 17.87 8.91
CA GLY A 216 -5.01 17.85 7.57
C GLY A 216 -5.70 16.53 7.28
N LYS A 217 -5.85 16.20 6.03
CA LYS A 217 -6.39 14.93 5.52
C LYS A 217 -5.36 14.24 4.63
N LEU A 218 -5.52 12.95 4.38
CA LEU A 218 -4.58 12.18 3.53
C LEU A 218 -4.35 12.79 2.14
N GLY A 219 -5.39 13.46 1.57
CA GLY A 219 -5.27 14.16 0.29
C GLY A 219 -4.32 15.37 0.30
N ASP A 220 -3.90 15.85 1.45
CA ASP A 220 -2.99 17.00 1.58
C ASP A 220 -1.51 16.55 1.59
N ILE A 221 -1.23 15.25 1.70
CA ILE A 221 0.15 14.72 1.78
C ILE A 221 0.91 14.94 0.48
N ALA A 222 0.36 14.50 -0.65
CA ALA A 222 1.05 14.66 -1.94
C ALA A 222 1.33 16.13 -2.32
N PRO A 223 0.39 17.09 -2.12
CA PRO A 223 0.70 18.53 -2.31
C PRO A 223 1.72 19.10 -1.32
N THR A 224 1.94 18.43 -0.17
CA THR A 224 2.91 18.88 0.85
C THR A 224 4.34 18.43 0.50
N ILE A 225 4.49 17.30 -0.16
CA ILE A 225 5.77 16.74 -0.65
C ILE A 225 6.22 17.48 -1.89
#